data_8c844dc3c92216b7df1b9281193a06a6
#
_entry.id   8c844dc3c92216b7df1b9281193a06a6
#
_cell.length_a   1.000
_cell.length_b   1.000
_cell.length_c   1.000
_cell.angle_alpha   90.00
_cell.angle_beta   90.00
_cell.angle_gamma   90.00
#
_symmetry.space_group_name_H-M   'P 1'
#
loop_
_entity.id
_entity.type
_entity.pdbx_description
1 polymer ?
#
loop_
_entity_poly.entity_id
_entity_poly.type
_entity_poly.pdbx_seq_one_letter_code
_entity_poly.pdbx_strand_id
1 'polypeptide(L)'
;MKRLVLVAGGTGGHIFPAIGLGQCLSSQMPDLEVSYVSGSRPLELEIYGNAGIEPVFLPCEGSPLGTGGVRAVTRWIQVLRSVRAMTRFFGETKPDACVLFGGYVSFPALVAGRIKQVRILVHEQNAVAGKVTRLAARLGIVPLTGWEACEPLSKGQFEEIGVPVRPMKRLPRREAWNKLGLGGLPDGKICLVLGGSLGSSALAGKVAEISRLPEFTGWSFLVMGKEMGDNHPSDGVWGIPRRWDMGPLYSLADVAVARGGASTLSELRAWAIPALVVPWPESREDHQAANARLFEKCGCGLVWDEKRGSEGEFVARLIQLGKKSDAENDSSVDPGIAADRTSQVFLGKILRTLEGGDGNWMD
;
A
#
# COMPACT_ATOMS: atom_id res chain seq x y z
N MET A 1 25.31 16.39 -4.30
CA MET A 1 24.46 15.20 -4.40
C MET A 1 23.49 15.27 -3.24
N LYS A 2 22.17 15.33 -3.51
CA LYS A 2 21.14 15.40 -2.47
C LYS A 2 20.85 14.00 -1.94
N ARG A 3 20.53 13.88 -0.66
CA ARG A 3 20.30 12.61 0.04
C ARG A 3 18.93 12.56 0.66
N LEU A 4 18.16 11.54 0.33
CA LEU A 4 16.83 11.30 0.85
C LEU A 4 16.77 9.96 1.58
N VAL A 5 16.14 9.96 2.76
CA VAL A 5 15.89 8.73 3.52
C VAL A 5 14.40 8.42 3.52
N LEU A 6 14.04 7.21 3.11
CA LEU A 6 12.66 6.69 3.13
C LEU A 6 12.53 5.68 4.26
N VAL A 7 11.65 5.93 5.22
CA VAL A 7 11.46 5.11 6.41
C VAL A 7 10.11 4.42 6.36
N ALA A 8 10.11 3.10 6.22
CA ALA A 8 8.88 2.30 6.16
C ALA A 8 9.07 0.91 6.74
N GLY A 9 8.11 0.46 7.54
CA GLY A 9 8.15 -0.89 8.12
C GLY A 9 6.79 -1.34 8.66
N GLY A 10 6.74 -2.57 9.14
CA GLY A 10 5.56 -3.18 9.74
C GLY A 10 4.73 -4.00 8.77
N THR A 11 4.23 -3.41 7.70
CA THR A 11 3.37 -4.08 6.71
C THR A 11 3.65 -3.58 5.30
N GLY A 12 3.22 -4.35 4.29
CA GLY A 12 3.30 -3.94 2.89
C GLY A 12 2.60 -2.60 2.61
N GLY A 13 1.57 -2.24 3.40
CA GLY A 13 0.86 -0.97 3.27
C GLY A 13 1.72 0.28 3.48
N HIS A 14 2.81 0.18 4.24
CA HIS A 14 3.78 1.25 4.41
C HIS A 14 4.99 1.10 3.47
N ILE A 15 5.43 -0.14 3.23
CA ILE A 15 6.67 -0.42 2.51
C ILE A 15 6.50 -0.21 1.01
N PHE A 16 5.40 -0.67 0.39
CA PHE A 16 5.19 -0.52 -1.05
C PHE A 16 5.12 0.93 -1.53
N PRO A 17 4.43 1.86 -0.82
CA PRO A 17 4.49 3.28 -1.18
C PRO A 17 5.90 3.88 -1.09
N ALA A 18 6.69 3.48 -0.08
CA ALA A 18 8.08 3.93 0.04
C ALA A 18 8.95 3.40 -1.13
N ILE A 19 8.80 2.12 -1.49
CA ILE A 19 9.50 1.53 -2.63
C ILE A 19 9.05 2.22 -3.93
N GLY A 20 7.73 2.41 -4.13
CA GLY A 20 7.18 3.06 -5.31
C GLY A 20 7.72 4.47 -5.49
N LEU A 21 7.72 5.27 -4.42
CA LEU A 21 8.31 6.61 -4.46
C LEU A 21 9.80 6.57 -4.79
N GLY A 22 10.57 5.73 -4.11
CA GLY A 22 12.01 5.66 -4.31
C GLY A 22 12.40 5.21 -5.72
N GLN A 23 11.68 4.24 -6.30
CA GLN A 23 11.89 3.81 -7.69
C GLN A 23 11.59 4.94 -8.70
N CYS A 24 10.49 5.68 -8.48
CA CYS A 24 10.15 6.83 -9.29
C CYS A 24 11.22 7.92 -9.19
N LEU A 25 11.65 8.26 -7.97
CA LEU A 25 12.69 9.27 -7.73
C LEU A 25 14.03 8.88 -8.38
N SER A 26 14.46 7.63 -8.23
CA SER A 26 15.71 7.15 -8.83
C SER A 26 15.70 7.21 -10.36
N SER A 27 14.53 7.03 -10.99
CA SER A 27 14.39 7.14 -12.45
C SER A 27 14.37 8.57 -12.95
N GLN A 28 13.81 9.51 -12.18
CA GLN A 28 13.66 10.92 -12.59
C GLN A 28 14.80 11.83 -12.12
N MET A 29 15.51 11.43 -11.04
CA MET A 29 16.59 12.17 -10.42
C MET A 29 17.81 11.28 -10.17
N PRO A 30 18.62 10.99 -11.19
CA PRO A 30 19.79 10.12 -11.04
C PRO A 30 20.82 10.63 -10.01
N ASP A 31 20.84 11.94 -9.76
CA ASP A 31 21.72 12.58 -8.78
C ASP A 31 21.19 12.57 -7.33
N LEU A 32 20.00 12.00 -7.10
CA LEU A 32 19.43 11.84 -5.78
C LEU A 32 19.81 10.48 -5.18
N GLU A 33 20.58 10.50 -4.10
CA GLU A 33 20.87 9.29 -3.33
C GLU A 33 19.66 8.95 -2.43
N VAL A 34 19.02 7.80 -2.68
CA VAL A 34 17.88 7.32 -1.90
C VAL A 34 18.31 6.16 -1.01
N SER A 35 18.16 6.32 0.29
CA SER A 35 18.39 5.27 1.27
C SER A 35 17.08 4.82 1.92
N TYR A 36 16.97 3.54 2.23
CA TYR A 36 15.79 2.97 2.90
C TYR A 36 16.12 2.57 4.33
N VAL A 37 15.16 2.76 5.23
CA VAL A 37 15.25 2.31 6.62
C VAL A 37 14.01 1.51 6.98
N SER A 38 14.20 0.34 7.58
CA SER A 38 13.13 -0.59 7.94
C SER A 38 13.40 -1.29 9.28
N GLY A 39 12.47 -2.11 9.72
CA GLY A 39 12.69 -3.12 10.74
C GLY A 39 13.20 -4.42 10.13
N SER A 40 13.39 -5.44 10.96
CA SER A 40 13.99 -6.72 10.58
C SER A 40 13.01 -7.90 10.64
N ARG A 41 11.71 -7.64 10.56
CA ARG A 41 10.71 -8.71 10.54
C ARG A 41 10.77 -9.52 9.24
N PRO A 42 10.45 -10.83 9.25
CA PRO A 42 10.52 -11.68 8.07
C PRO A 42 9.80 -11.09 6.84
N LEU A 43 8.59 -10.53 7.02
CA LEU A 43 7.83 -9.90 5.95
C LEU A 43 8.55 -8.67 5.37
N GLU A 44 9.22 -7.87 6.21
CA GLU A 44 9.98 -6.68 5.77
C GLU A 44 11.19 -7.10 4.94
N LEU A 45 11.94 -8.10 5.43
CA LEU A 45 13.08 -8.68 4.71
C LEU A 45 12.65 -9.25 3.36
N GLU A 46 11.54 -9.98 3.32
CA GLU A 46 10.99 -10.56 2.09
C GLU A 46 10.61 -9.47 1.07
N ILE A 47 9.90 -8.42 1.50
CA ILE A 47 9.46 -7.36 0.59
C ILE A 47 10.65 -6.59 0.01
N TYR A 48 11.58 -6.15 0.84
CA TYR A 48 12.75 -5.39 0.39
C TYR A 48 13.70 -6.26 -0.45
N GLY A 49 13.91 -7.53 -0.06
CA GLY A 49 14.74 -8.47 -0.82
C GLY A 49 14.18 -8.72 -2.23
N ASN A 50 12.85 -8.90 -2.36
CA ASN A 50 12.21 -9.04 -3.69
C ASN A 50 12.25 -7.75 -4.53
N ALA A 51 12.41 -6.60 -3.90
CA ALA A 51 12.61 -5.33 -4.60
C ALA A 51 14.08 -5.05 -4.96
N GLY A 52 15.01 -5.92 -4.56
CA GLY A 52 16.45 -5.71 -4.74
C GLY A 52 17.01 -4.56 -3.90
N ILE A 53 16.36 -4.23 -2.78
CA ILE A 53 16.71 -3.12 -1.90
C ILE A 53 17.29 -3.65 -0.59
N GLU A 54 18.43 -3.11 -0.18
CA GLU A 54 19.04 -3.38 1.12
C GLU A 54 18.80 -2.19 2.07
N PRO A 55 17.76 -2.24 2.93
CA PRO A 55 17.51 -1.15 3.86
C PRO A 55 18.45 -1.21 5.08
N VAL A 56 18.66 -0.07 5.70
CA VAL A 56 19.25 -0.01 7.04
C VAL A 56 18.23 -0.53 8.05
N PHE A 57 18.56 -1.58 8.76
CA PHE A 57 17.67 -2.20 9.74
C PHE A 57 17.80 -1.57 11.13
N LEU A 58 16.64 -1.16 11.68
CA LEU A 58 16.57 -0.72 13.06
C LEU A 58 16.32 -1.89 14.02
N PRO A 59 16.95 -1.90 15.19
CA PRO A 59 16.81 -2.98 16.18
C PRO A 59 15.48 -2.91 16.94
N CYS A 60 14.36 -2.77 16.22
CA CYS A 60 13.01 -2.78 16.78
C CYS A 60 12.10 -3.71 15.99
N GLU A 61 11.21 -4.41 16.68
CA GLU A 61 10.31 -5.40 16.10
C GLU A 61 8.83 -5.02 16.25
N GLY A 62 8.53 -3.86 16.79
CA GLY A 62 7.16 -3.42 16.98
C GLY A 62 6.99 -2.24 17.92
N SER A 63 5.74 -1.77 18.02
CA SER A 63 5.37 -0.72 18.94
C SER A 63 5.39 -1.21 20.38
N PRO A 64 5.93 -0.44 21.35
CA PRO A 64 5.78 -0.73 22.78
C PRO A 64 4.34 -0.48 23.27
N LEU A 65 3.56 0.31 22.56
CA LEU A 65 2.22 0.70 22.95
C LEU A 65 1.23 -0.45 22.71
N GLY A 66 0.48 -0.81 23.75
CA GLY A 66 -0.47 -1.93 23.74
C GLY A 66 0.16 -3.28 24.08
N THR A 67 1.41 -3.29 24.57
CA THR A 67 2.06 -4.48 25.15
C THR A 67 2.25 -4.28 26.63
N GLY A 68 2.03 -5.34 27.44
CA GLY A 68 2.20 -5.32 28.90
C GLY A 68 3.44 -6.05 29.37
N GLY A 69 3.78 -5.87 30.66
CA GLY A 69 4.82 -6.63 31.37
C GLY A 69 6.23 -6.46 30.78
N VAL A 70 7.05 -7.49 30.89
CA VAL A 70 8.46 -7.50 30.45
C VAL A 70 8.61 -7.18 28.96
N ARG A 71 7.65 -7.59 28.14
CA ARG A 71 7.67 -7.28 26.68
C ARG A 71 7.60 -5.79 26.40
N ALA A 72 6.87 -5.02 27.20
CA ALA A 72 6.81 -3.57 27.05
C ALA A 72 8.19 -2.93 27.33
N VAL A 73 8.85 -3.34 28.40
CA VAL A 73 10.20 -2.87 28.77
C VAL A 73 11.19 -3.19 27.65
N THR A 74 11.22 -4.42 27.18
CA THR A 74 12.11 -4.83 26.08
C THR A 74 11.89 -3.98 24.83
N ARG A 75 10.63 -3.71 24.44
CA ARG A 75 10.31 -2.89 23.29
C ARG A 75 10.69 -1.43 23.47
N TRP A 76 10.56 -0.86 24.67
CA TRP A 76 11.07 0.48 24.93
C TRP A 76 12.59 0.56 24.82
N ILE A 77 13.32 -0.45 25.29
CA ILE A 77 14.77 -0.55 25.09
C ILE A 77 15.11 -0.61 23.59
N GLN A 78 14.38 -1.43 22.82
CA GLN A 78 14.54 -1.50 21.37
C GLN A 78 14.27 -0.13 20.68
N VAL A 79 13.25 0.60 21.11
CA VAL A 79 12.97 1.96 20.62
C VAL A 79 14.13 2.91 20.91
N LEU A 80 14.64 2.93 22.13
CA LEU A 80 15.78 3.78 22.51
C LEU A 80 17.05 3.44 21.70
N ARG A 81 17.32 2.13 21.51
CA ARG A 81 18.42 1.68 20.65
C ARG A 81 18.21 2.12 19.19
N SER A 82 16.98 2.06 18.70
CA SER A 82 16.62 2.49 17.34
C SER A 82 16.76 4.01 17.18
N VAL A 83 16.36 4.82 18.18
CA VAL A 83 16.60 6.27 18.18
C VAL A 83 18.09 6.57 18.10
N ARG A 84 18.92 5.88 18.92
CA ARG A 84 20.38 6.06 18.91
C ARG A 84 20.97 5.64 17.55
N ALA A 85 20.57 4.50 17.00
CA ALA A 85 21.03 4.02 15.69
C ALA A 85 20.65 5.02 14.59
N MET A 86 19.42 5.51 14.59
CA MET A 86 18.94 6.49 13.63
C MET A 86 19.62 7.84 13.75
N THR A 87 19.88 8.30 14.98
CA THR A 87 20.64 9.54 15.26
C THR A 87 22.07 9.45 14.75
N ARG A 88 22.72 8.29 14.91
CA ARG A 88 24.04 8.02 14.36
C ARG A 88 24.02 8.01 12.84
N PHE A 89 23.07 7.27 12.23
CA PHE A 89 22.89 7.18 10.78
C PHE A 89 22.68 8.57 10.15
N PHE A 90 21.83 9.42 10.71
CA PHE A 90 21.65 10.80 10.24
C PHE A 90 22.90 11.67 10.44
N GLY A 91 23.69 11.43 11.50
CA GLY A 91 24.95 12.11 11.72
C GLY A 91 26.01 11.77 10.68
N GLU A 92 26.07 10.52 10.24
CA GLU A 92 27.01 10.00 9.25
C GLU A 92 26.58 10.35 7.81
N THR A 93 25.31 10.14 7.48
CA THR A 93 24.80 10.34 6.11
C THR A 93 24.41 11.78 5.82
N LYS A 94 24.04 12.58 6.83
CA LYS A 94 23.59 13.97 6.73
C LYS A 94 22.54 14.15 5.62
N PRO A 95 21.38 13.44 5.70
CA PRO A 95 20.38 13.52 4.67
C PRO A 95 19.74 14.92 4.64
N ASP A 96 19.40 15.39 3.44
CA ASP A 96 18.69 16.66 3.23
C ASP A 96 17.24 16.58 3.67
N ALA A 97 16.62 15.40 3.52
CA ALA A 97 15.26 15.15 3.98
C ALA A 97 15.03 13.66 4.32
N CYS A 98 14.00 13.41 5.11
CA CYS A 98 13.54 12.07 5.46
C CYS A 98 12.01 11.99 5.33
N VAL A 99 11.51 10.97 4.62
CA VAL A 99 10.07 10.71 4.49
C VAL A 99 9.69 9.50 5.35
N LEU A 100 8.72 9.69 6.23
CA LEU A 100 8.18 8.66 7.11
C LEU A 100 6.85 8.14 6.53
N PHE A 101 6.82 6.87 6.16
CA PHE A 101 5.61 6.20 5.63
C PHE A 101 4.78 5.49 6.71
N GLY A 102 5.18 5.56 7.97
CA GLY A 102 4.48 4.90 9.06
C GLY A 102 5.16 3.62 9.53
N GLY A 103 4.40 2.85 10.31
CA GLY A 103 4.93 1.71 11.03
C GLY A 103 5.72 2.10 12.28
N TYR A 104 6.16 1.08 13.02
CA TYR A 104 6.84 1.26 14.30
C TYR A 104 8.26 1.87 14.17
N VAL A 105 8.85 1.81 12.99
CA VAL A 105 10.18 2.38 12.67
C VAL A 105 10.14 3.90 12.49
N SER A 106 8.98 4.47 12.20
CA SER A 106 8.84 5.90 11.95
C SER A 106 9.00 6.75 13.22
N PHE A 107 8.63 6.23 14.39
CA PHE A 107 8.80 6.98 15.65
C PHE A 107 10.28 7.23 15.99
N PRO A 108 11.18 6.22 15.99
CA PRO A 108 12.60 6.46 16.17
C PRO A 108 13.20 7.45 15.16
N ALA A 109 12.78 7.36 13.90
CA ALA A 109 13.25 8.26 12.84
C ALA A 109 12.76 9.71 13.04
N LEU A 110 11.50 9.91 13.48
CA LEU A 110 10.96 11.22 13.81
C LEU A 110 11.76 11.87 14.94
N VAL A 111 12.05 11.14 16.02
CA VAL A 111 12.84 11.65 17.15
C VAL A 111 14.27 11.99 16.73
N ALA A 112 14.92 11.08 15.99
CA ALA A 112 16.29 11.30 15.51
C ALA A 112 16.38 12.49 14.55
N GLY A 113 15.38 12.65 13.67
CA GLY A 113 15.29 13.77 12.75
C GLY A 113 15.20 15.11 13.48
N ARG A 114 14.42 15.18 14.57
CA ARG A 114 14.36 16.38 15.44
C ARG A 114 15.71 16.67 16.10
N ILE A 115 16.39 15.65 16.63
CA ILE A 115 17.69 15.79 17.27
C ILE A 115 18.76 16.28 16.26
N LYS A 116 18.73 15.79 15.04
CA LYS A 116 19.70 16.10 13.98
C LYS A 116 19.27 17.22 13.03
N GLN A 117 18.11 17.82 13.27
CA GLN A 117 17.54 18.89 12.44
C GLN A 117 17.39 18.48 10.96
N VAL A 118 17.11 17.18 10.71
CA VAL A 118 16.77 16.67 9.39
C VAL A 118 15.34 17.07 9.06
N ARG A 119 15.09 17.56 7.86
CA ARG A 119 13.74 17.89 7.37
C ARG A 119 12.91 16.62 7.27
N ILE A 120 11.78 16.59 7.99
CA ILE A 120 10.88 15.43 8.04
C ILE A 120 9.60 15.70 7.24
N LEU A 121 9.31 14.83 6.32
CA LEU A 121 8.00 14.68 5.67
C LEU A 121 7.31 13.45 6.23
N VAL A 122 6.00 13.50 6.41
CA VAL A 122 5.21 12.34 6.85
C VAL A 122 4.16 12.06 5.82
N HIS A 123 4.09 10.82 5.36
CA HIS A 123 3.04 10.35 4.46
C HIS A 123 2.13 9.36 5.17
N GLU A 124 0.83 9.64 5.18
CA GLU A 124 -0.22 8.74 5.69
C GLU A 124 -1.00 8.14 4.54
N GLN A 125 -0.95 6.83 4.42
CA GLN A 125 -1.62 6.11 3.35
C GLN A 125 -3.10 5.88 3.63
N ASN A 126 -3.48 5.83 4.92
CA ASN A 126 -4.83 5.51 5.35
C ASN A 126 -5.68 6.76 5.56
N ALA A 127 -6.99 6.58 5.42
CA ALA A 127 -7.99 7.59 5.78
C ALA A 127 -8.11 7.84 7.30
N VAL A 128 -7.36 7.07 8.10
CA VAL A 128 -7.23 7.25 9.55
C VAL A 128 -5.77 7.41 9.90
N ALA A 129 -5.41 8.54 10.49
CA ALA A 129 -4.04 8.88 10.84
C ALA A 129 -3.46 7.92 11.89
N GLY A 130 -2.32 7.33 11.60
CA GLY A 130 -1.56 6.53 12.55
C GLY A 130 -1.01 7.37 13.71
N LYS A 131 -0.54 6.69 14.77
CA LYS A 131 -0.04 7.37 15.98
C LYS A 131 1.14 8.32 15.69
N VAL A 132 2.04 7.95 14.79
CA VAL A 132 3.18 8.80 14.42
C VAL A 132 2.73 9.99 13.59
N THR A 133 1.79 9.81 12.67
CA THR A 133 1.18 10.88 11.87
C THR A 133 0.51 11.91 12.78
N ARG A 134 -0.30 11.45 13.75
CA ARG A 134 -0.94 12.34 14.77
C ARG A 134 0.09 13.09 15.63
N LEU A 135 1.18 12.41 16.00
CA LEU A 135 2.26 13.06 16.74
C LEU A 135 2.96 14.12 15.89
N ALA A 136 3.29 13.80 14.65
CA ALA A 136 3.92 14.73 13.72
C ALA A 136 3.05 15.98 13.49
N ALA A 137 1.74 15.80 13.27
CA ALA A 137 0.81 16.92 13.14
C ALA A 137 0.79 17.82 14.39
N ARG A 138 0.83 17.25 15.60
CA ARG A 138 0.94 18.01 16.86
C ARG A 138 2.28 18.76 17.01
N LEU A 139 3.32 18.30 16.33
CA LEU A 139 4.63 18.94 16.29
C LEU A 139 4.75 19.98 15.15
N GLY A 140 3.64 20.33 14.48
CA GLY A 140 3.62 21.30 13.39
C GLY A 140 3.99 20.76 12.01
N ILE A 141 4.24 19.45 11.87
CA ILE A 141 4.49 18.82 10.58
C ILE A 141 3.14 18.55 9.90
N VAL A 142 2.91 19.15 8.74
CA VAL A 142 1.71 18.89 7.94
C VAL A 142 1.85 17.54 7.24
N PRO A 143 1.04 16.49 7.60
CA PRO A 143 1.12 15.22 6.92
C PRO A 143 0.63 15.32 5.48
N LEU A 144 1.31 14.60 4.59
CA LEU A 144 0.89 14.34 3.23
C LEU A 144 0.00 13.09 3.26
N THR A 145 -1.20 13.12 2.68
CA THR A 145 -2.17 12.03 2.83
C THR A 145 -2.56 11.39 1.50
N GLY A 146 -2.91 10.13 1.57
CA GLY A 146 -3.39 9.36 0.41
C GLY A 146 -4.83 9.68 0.01
N TRP A 147 -5.60 10.31 0.90
CA TRP A 147 -7.04 10.55 0.74
C TRP A 147 -7.43 11.97 1.15
N GLU A 148 -8.56 12.43 0.62
CA GLU A 148 -9.17 13.73 0.94
C GLU A 148 -9.64 13.88 2.42
N ALA A 149 -9.61 12.78 3.18
CA ALA A 149 -9.90 12.74 4.60
C ALA A 149 -8.85 11.88 5.33
N CYS A 150 -8.49 12.29 6.54
CA CYS A 150 -7.51 11.61 7.38
C CYS A 150 -7.87 11.80 8.88
N GLU A 151 -8.84 11.02 9.36
CA GLU A 151 -9.32 11.14 10.74
C GLU A 151 -8.21 10.82 11.77
N PRO A 152 -8.16 11.53 12.90
CA PRO A 152 -9.02 12.64 13.37
C PRO A 152 -8.52 14.02 12.93
N LEU A 153 -7.69 14.13 11.91
CA LEU A 153 -7.17 15.41 11.44
C LEU A 153 -8.25 16.18 10.68
N SER A 154 -8.36 17.50 10.93
CA SER A 154 -9.27 18.38 10.22
C SER A 154 -8.67 18.88 8.90
N LYS A 155 -9.51 19.37 7.98
CA LYS A 155 -9.06 20.06 6.77
C LYS A 155 -8.11 21.20 7.13
N GLY A 156 -6.97 21.29 6.40
CA GLY A 156 -5.92 22.26 6.69
C GLY A 156 -4.83 21.75 7.63
N GLN A 157 -5.05 20.64 8.35
CA GLN A 157 -4.01 19.98 9.14
C GLN A 157 -3.22 18.94 8.34
N PHE A 158 -3.62 18.64 7.10
CA PHE A 158 -2.94 17.73 6.18
C PHE A 158 -3.11 18.20 4.74
N GLU A 159 -2.32 17.65 3.85
CA GLU A 159 -2.39 17.90 2.40
C GLU A 159 -2.57 16.57 1.66
N GLU A 160 -3.62 16.46 0.85
CA GLU A 160 -3.84 15.30 0.00
C GLU A 160 -2.92 15.34 -1.22
N ILE A 161 -2.15 14.26 -1.39
CA ILE A 161 -1.27 14.08 -2.56
C ILE A 161 -1.44 12.72 -3.24
N GLY A 162 -2.28 11.83 -2.67
CA GLY A 162 -2.41 10.43 -3.08
C GLY A 162 -1.36 9.52 -2.44
N VAL A 163 -1.43 8.23 -2.75
CA VAL A 163 -0.46 7.22 -2.30
C VAL A 163 0.48 6.88 -3.45
N PRO A 164 1.80 6.95 -3.28
CA PRO A 164 2.74 6.50 -4.31
C PRO A 164 2.51 5.03 -4.65
N VAL A 165 2.42 4.75 -5.94
CA VAL A 165 2.23 3.40 -6.49
C VAL A 165 3.51 2.96 -7.18
N ARG A 166 3.84 1.69 -7.04
CA ARG A 166 5.02 1.13 -7.72
C ARG A 166 4.88 1.23 -9.24
N PRO A 167 5.93 1.62 -9.96
CA PRO A 167 5.90 1.60 -11.42
C PRO A 167 5.77 0.16 -11.91
N MET A 168 4.70 -0.13 -12.64
CA MET A 168 4.43 -1.43 -13.21
C MET A 168 3.96 -1.27 -14.65
N LYS A 169 4.45 -2.14 -15.54
CA LYS A 169 4.08 -2.11 -16.95
C LYS A 169 2.80 -2.90 -17.21
N ARG A 170 1.87 -2.33 -17.96
CA ARG A 170 0.73 -3.08 -18.50
C ARG A 170 1.23 -4.04 -19.58
N LEU A 171 0.79 -5.29 -19.50
CA LEU A 171 1.16 -6.36 -20.43
C LEU A 171 -0.06 -6.76 -21.26
N PRO A 172 0.14 -7.22 -22.51
CA PRO A 172 -0.92 -7.89 -23.24
C PRO A 172 -1.45 -9.10 -22.44
N ARG A 173 -2.76 -9.33 -22.49
CA ARG A 173 -3.47 -10.35 -21.67
C ARG A 173 -2.81 -11.73 -21.75
N ARG A 174 -2.43 -12.16 -22.96
CA ARG A 174 -1.74 -13.45 -23.17
C ARG A 174 -0.34 -13.51 -22.56
N GLU A 175 0.42 -12.42 -22.66
CA GLU A 175 1.76 -12.33 -22.06
C GLU A 175 1.65 -12.34 -20.51
N ALA A 176 0.73 -11.56 -19.96
CA ALA A 176 0.45 -11.52 -18.53
C ALA A 176 0.08 -12.90 -17.98
N TRP A 177 -0.78 -13.64 -18.69
CA TRP A 177 -1.18 -14.99 -18.32
C TRP A 177 -0.01 -15.97 -18.34
N ASN A 178 0.81 -15.94 -19.41
CA ASN A 178 1.97 -16.81 -19.53
C ASN A 178 2.99 -16.59 -18.39
N LYS A 179 3.12 -15.33 -17.91
CA LYS A 179 3.99 -15.01 -16.75
C LYS A 179 3.47 -15.58 -15.43
N LEU A 180 2.22 -15.99 -15.34
CA LEU A 180 1.68 -16.67 -14.17
C LEU A 180 1.99 -18.18 -14.18
N GLY A 181 2.39 -18.74 -15.32
CA GLY A 181 2.65 -20.18 -15.47
C GLY A 181 1.40 -21.06 -15.37
N LEU A 182 0.23 -20.48 -15.64
CA LEU A 182 -1.07 -21.16 -15.60
C LEU A 182 -1.34 -21.80 -16.97
N GLY A 183 -2.26 -22.77 -17.00
CA GLY A 183 -2.72 -23.44 -18.23
C GLY A 183 -3.36 -22.52 -19.27
N GLY A 184 -4.32 -23.00 -20.06
CA GLY A 184 -4.97 -22.19 -21.09
C GLY A 184 -5.60 -20.89 -20.54
N LEU A 185 -5.39 -19.77 -21.26
CA LEU A 185 -6.00 -18.48 -20.91
C LEU A 185 -7.53 -18.60 -21.02
N PRO A 186 -8.29 -18.25 -19.97
CA PRO A 186 -9.74 -18.24 -20.03
C PRO A 186 -10.28 -17.12 -20.93
N ASP A 187 -11.36 -17.40 -21.66
CA ASP A 187 -11.98 -16.44 -22.60
C ASP A 187 -12.83 -15.38 -21.90
N GLY A 188 -13.28 -15.65 -20.69
CA GLY A 188 -14.20 -14.77 -19.97
C GLY A 188 -13.55 -13.70 -19.10
N LYS A 189 -14.35 -13.17 -18.17
CA LYS A 189 -13.91 -12.17 -17.20
C LYS A 189 -12.98 -12.77 -16.17
N ILE A 190 -11.98 -11.98 -15.78
CA ILE A 190 -11.04 -12.33 -14.72
C ILE A 190 -11.27 -11.42 -13.51
N CYS A 191 -11.67 -12.04 -12.40
CA CYS A 191 -11.78 -11.40 -11.10
C CYS A 191 -10.54 -11.67 -10.26
N LEU A 192 -9.81 -10.62 -9.90
CA LEU A 192 -8.63 -10.72 -9.05
C LEU A 192 -9.03 -10.61 -7.57
N VAL A 193 -8.63 -11.59 -6.75
CA VAL A 193 -8.97 -11.65 -5.31
C VAL A 193 -7.74 -11.38 -4.46
N LEU A 194 -7.77 -10.27 -3.69
CA LEU A 194 -6.65 -9.75 -2.93
C LEU A 194 -6.95 -9.71 -1.43
N GLY A 195 -6.40 -10.66 -0.69
CA GLY A 195 -6.51 -10.74 0.78
C GLY A 195 -5.59 -9.81 1.57
N GLY A 196 -4.78 -8.99 0.89
CA GLY A 196 -3.72 -8.18 1.49
C GLY A 196 -2.42 -8.96 1.73
N SER A 197 -1.41 -8.32 2.32
CA SER A 197 -0.07 -8.90 2.52
C SER A 197 -0.03 -10.13 3.43
N LEU A 198 -1.06 -10.34 4.25
CA LEU A 198 -1.19 -11.49 5.15
C LEU A 198 -2.12 -12.58 4.59
N GLY A 199 -2.73 -12.33 3.43
CA GLY A 199 -3.75 -13.22 2.87
C GLY A 199 -5.11 -13.10 3.58
N SER A 200 -6.14 -13.76 3.05
CA SER A 200 -7.48 -13.86 3.67
C SER A 200 -8.15 -15.16 3.24
N SER A 201 -8.07 -16.18 4.10
CA SER A 201 -8.77 -17.46 3.85
C SER A 201 -10.30 -17.31 3.80
N ALA A 202 -10.86 -16.40 4.61
CA ALA A 202 -12.29 -16.10 4.60
C ALA A 202 -12.76 -15.55 3.25
N LEU A 203 -12.01 -14.57 2.69
CA LEU A 203 -12.33 -14.00 1.38
C LEU A 203 -12.16 -15.02 0.26
N ALA A 204 -11.10 -15.82 0.31
CA ALA A 204 -10.87 -16.91 -0.65
C ALA A 204 -11.96 -17.98 -0.59
N GLY A 205 -12.43 -18.35 0.61
CA GLY A 205 -13.54 -19.26 0.82
C GLY A 205 -14.84 -18.72 0.23
N LYS A 206 -15.18 -17.47 0.54
CA LYS A 206 -16.38 -16.81 0.00
C LYS A 206 -16.40 -16.78 -1.52
N VAL A 207 -15.28 -16.44 -2.14
CA VAL A 207 -15.16 -16.43 -3.60
C VAL A 207 -15.30 -17.85 -4.18
N ALA A 208 -14.73 -18.86 -3.54
CA ALA A 208 -14.87 -20.26 -3.99
C ALA A 208 -16.31 -20.78 -3.89
N GLU A 209 -17.13 -20.26 -2.95
CA GLU A 209 -18.57 -20.57 -2.86
C GLU A 209 -19.32 -19.94 -4.03
N ILE A 210 -19.16 -18.64 -4.24
CA ILE A 210 -19.93 -17.92 -5.26
C ILE A 210 -19.50 -18.26 -6.69
N SER A 211 -18.26 -18.69 -6.93
CA SER A 211 -17.75 -19.04 -8.27
C SER A 211 -18.57 -20.16 -8.93
N ARG A 212 -19.30 -20.97 -8.15
CA ARG A 212 -20.16 -22.07 -8.61
C ARG A 212 -21.56 -21.61 -8.98
N LEU A 213 -21.92 -20.37 -8.71
CA LEU A 213 -23.24 -19.84 -9.04
C LEU A 213 -23.36 -19.60 -10.54
N PRO A 214 -24.54 -19.82 -11.13
CA PRO A 214 -24.80 -19.63 -12.57
C PRO A 214 -24.44 -18.23 -13.08
N GLU A 215 -24.55 -17.22 -12.22
CA GLU A 215 -24.24 -15.82 -12.51
C GLU A 215 -22.77 -15.58 -12.86
N PHE A 216 -21.88 -16.48 -12.43
CA PHE A 216 -20.45 -16.43 -12.71
C PHE A 216 -19.98 -17.43 -13.76
N THR A 217 -20.93 -17.99 -14.54
CA THR A 217 -20.55 -18.81 -15.70
C THR A 217 -19.66 -18.00 -16.65
N GLY A 218 -18.50 -18.55 -17.01
CA GLY A 218 -17.50 -17.87 -17.84
C GLY A 218 -16.61 -16.88 -17.10
N TRP A 219 -16.72 -16.75 -15.76
CA TRP A 219 -15.76 -15.99 -14.98
C TRP A 219 -14.61 -16.87 -14.49
N SER A 220 -13.45 -16.23 -14.32
CA SER A 220 -12.28 -16.84 -13.67
C SER A 220 -11.85 -15.99 -12.48
N PHE A 221 -11.57 -16.64 -11.35
CA PHE A 221 -11.17 -15.98 -10.10
C PHE A 221 -9.71 -16.29 -9.81
N LEU A 222 -8.85 -15.29 -9.84
CA LEU A 222 -7.44 -15.41 -9.49
C LEU A 222 -7.25 -15.05 -8.01
N VAL A 223 -7.08 -16.06 -7.15
CA VAL A 223 -6.98 -15.88 -5.69
C VAL A 223 -5.52 -15.84 -5.26
N MET A 224 -5.02 -14.66 -4.94
CA MET A 224 -3.63 -14.47 -4.52
C MET A 224 -3.38 -14.96 -3.09
N GLY A 225 -2.25 -15.65 -2.89
CA GLY A 225 -1.83 -16.20 -1.60
C GLY A 225 -2.44 -17.56 -1.28
N LYS A 226 -3.15 -18.17 -2.21
CA LYS A 226 -3.66 -19.53 -2.11
C LYS A 226 -2.80 -20.46 -2.96
N GLU A 227 -2.13 -21.40 -2.32
CA GLU A 227 -1.52 -22.51 -3.02
C GLU A 227 -2.62 -23.53 -3.36
N MET A 228 -2.82 -23.79 -4.63
CA MET A 228 -3.70 -24.87 -5.12
C MET A 228 -2.82 -26.02 -5.59
N GLY A 229 -3.10 -27.22 -5.11
CA GLY A 229 -2.28 -28.42 -5.37
C GLY A 229 -2.22 -28.87 -6.82
N ASP A 230 -3.15 -28.46 -7.69
CA ASP A 230 -3.14 -28.76 -9.14
C ASP A 230 -3.55 -27.53 -9.95
N ASN A 231 -2.80 -27.26 -11.02
CA ASN A 231 -2.97 -26.11 -11.91
C ASN A 231 -4.21 -26.18 -12.83
N HIS A 232 -5.22 -26.99 -12.51
CA HIS A 232 -6.45 -27.11 -13.26
C HIS A 232 -7.64 -26.77 -12.37
N PRO A 233 -8.28 -25.61 -12.57
CA PRO A 233 -9.43 -25.22 -11.78
C PRO A 233 -10.64 -26.05 -12.19
N SER A 234 -11.18 -26.85 -11.28
CA SER A 234 -12.46 -27.52 -11.47
C SER A 234 -13.64 -26.55 -11.57
N ASP A 235 -13.52 -25.34 -10.97
CA ASP A 235 -14.64 -24.42 -10.76
C ASP A 235 -14.29 -22.95 -11.12
N GLY A 236 -13.39 -22.71 -12.08
CA GLY A 236 -13.00 -21.35 -12.48
C GLY A 236 -12.17 -20.57 -11.44
N VAL A 237 -11.69 -21.24 -10.37
CA VAL A 237 -10.88 -20.61 -9.31
C VAL A 237 -9.42 -21.03 -9.43
N TRP A 238 -8.54 -20.04 -9.63
CA TRP A 238 -7.09 -20.23 -9.78
C TRP A 238 -6.38 -19.75 -8.53
N GLY A 239 -5.63 -20.61 -7.88
CA GLY A 239 -4.72 -20.23 -6.79
C GLY A 239 -3.43 -19.65 -7.35
N ILE A 240 -3.09 -18.44 -6.90
CA ILE A 240 -1.85 -17.78 -7.29
C ILE A 240 -0.94 -17.71 -6.07
N PRO A 241 0.27 -18.27 -6.10
CA PRO A 241 1.23 -18.10 -5.03
C PRO A 241 1.46 -16.62 -4.71
N ARG A 242 1.80 -16.33 -3.46
CA ARG A 242 2.16 -14.96 -3.08
C ARG A 242 3.26 -14.45 -4.01
N ARG A 243 3.04 -13.27 -4.57
CA ARG A 243 4.01 -12.62 -5.45
C ARG A 243 4.06 -11.13 -5.22
N TRP A 244 5.18 -10.54 -5.57
CA TRP A 244 5.44 -9.12 -5.40
C TRP A 244 5.33 -8.34 -6.72
N ASP A 245 5.57 -9.00 -7.84
CA ASP A 245 5.27 -8.48 -9.17
C ASP A 245 3.77 -8.63 -9.45
N MET A 246 3.04 -7.53 -9.26
CA MET A 246 1.59 -7.47 -9.44
C MET A 246 1.19 -7.08 -10.87
N GLY A 247 2.13 -6.60 -11.69
CA GLY A 247 1.86 -6.15 -13.06
C GLY A 247 1.09 -7.15 -13.92
N PRO A 248 1.48 -8.42 -13.97
CA PRO A 248 0.73 -9.45 -14.71
C PRO A 248 -0.70 -9.65 -14.19
N LEU A 249 -0.92 -9.64 -12.86
CA LEU A 249 -2.25 -9.82 -12.27
C LEU A 249 -3.17 -8.64 -12.56
N TYR A 250 -2.66 -7.41 -12.41
CA TYR A 250 -3.43 -6.20 -12.73
C TYR A 250 -3.70 -6.06 -14.23
N SER A 251 -2.79 -6.56 -15.10
CA SER A 251 -3.00 -6.56 -16.55
C SER A 251 -4.12 -7.52 -17.00
N LEU A 252 -4.44 -8.51 -16.18
CA LEU A 252 -5.48 -9.51 -16.45
C LEU A 252 -6.84 -9.14 -15.85
N ALA A 253 -6.84 -8.37 -14.76
CA ALA A 253 -8.03 -8.15 -13.95
C ALA A 253 -9.04 -7.23 -14.65
N ASP A 254 -10.25 -7.73 -14.89
CA ASP A 254 -11.40 -6.94 -15.32
C ASP A 254 -12.12 -6.31 -14.12
N VAL A 255 -12.07 -6.98 -12.97
CA VAL A 255 -12.64 -6.54 -11.69
C VAL A 255 -11.82 -7.14 -10.55
N ALA A 256 -11.90 -6.55 -9.36
CA ALA A 256 -11.24 -7.11 -8.19
C ALA A 256 -12.20 -7.28 -7.00
N VAL A 257 -11.87 -8.24 -6.12
CA VAL A 257 -12.39 -8.32 -4.75
C VAL A 257 -11.21 -8.14 -3.82
N ALA A 258 -11.24 -7.12 -2.96
CA ALA A 258 -10.07 -6.75 -2.17
C ALA A 258 -10.39 -6.37 -0.74
N ARG A 259 -9.45 -6.56 0.18
CA ARG A 259 -9.48 -5.93 1.51
C ARG A 259 -9.21 -4.43 1.38
N GLY A 260 -9.68 -3.63 2.35
CA GLY A 260 -9.58 -2.16 2.35
C GLY A 260 -8.19 -1.57 2.68
N GLY A 261 -7.12 -2.24 2.27
CA GLY A 261 -5.74 -1.75 2.46
C GLY A 261 -5.41 -0.59 1.53
N ALA A 262 -4.94 0.53 2.06
CA ALA A 262 -4.72 1.76 1.30
C ALA A 262 -3.83 1.57 0.06
N SER A 263 -2.71 0.84 0.17
CA SER A 263 -1.82 0.58 -0.98
C SER A 263 -2.52 -0.22 -2.07
N THR A 264 -3.24 -1.29 -1.70
CA THR A 264 -3.99 -2.12 -2.67
C THR A 264 -5.06 -1.29 -3.39
N LEU A 265 -5.83 -0.48 -2.65
CA LEU A 265 -6.86 0.37 -3.25
C LEU A 265 -6.26 1.44 -4.16
N SER A 266 -5.11 1.99 -3.80
CA SER A 266 -4.41 2.97 -4.64
C SER A 266 -3.83 2.33 -5.91
N GLU A 267 -3.30 1.11 -5.83
CA GLU A 267 -2.86 0.34 -6.99
C GLU A 267 -4.06 0.02 -7.92
N LEU A 268 -5.18 -0.47 -7.38
CA LEU A 268 -6.39 -0.74 -8.17
C LEU A 268 -6.94 0.53 -8.84
N ARG A 269 -6.96 1.66 -8.12
CA ARG A 269 -7.35 2.96 -8.67
C ARG A 269 -6.43 3.39 -9.81
N ALA A 270 -5.10 3.27 -9.63
CA ALA A 270 -4.12 3.63 -10.66
C ALA A 270 -4.25 2.77 -11.92
N TRP A 271 -4.68 1.51 -11.77
CA TRP A 271 -4.90 0.58 -12.87
C TRP A 271 -6.31 0.66 -13.46
N ALA A 272 -7.17 1.54 -12.95
CA ALA A 272 -8.58 1.65 -13.32
C ALA A 272 -9.35 0.31 -13.20
N ILE A 273 -9.00 -0.52 -12.21
CA ILE A 273 -9.66 -1.80 -11.94
C ILE A 273 -10.77 -1.56 -10.92
N PRO A 274 -12.05 -1.67 -11.31
CA PRO A 274 -13.16 -1.53 -10.38
C PRO A 274 -13.12 -2.65 -9.33
N ALA A 275 -13.39 -2.33 -8.06
CA ALA A 275 -13.28 -3.34 -7.02
C ALA A 275 -14.45 -3.39 -6.05
N LEU A 276 -14.84 -4.61 -5.66
CA LEU A 276 -15.66 -4.85 -4.50
C LEU A 276 -14.75 -4.91 -3.26
N VAL A 277 -14.82 -3.87 -2.44
CA VAL A 277 -13.98 -3.77 -1.25
C VAL A 277 -14.69 -4.41 -0.07
N VAL A 278 -14.03 -5.36 0.55
CA VAL A 278 -14.48 -6.10 1.74
C VAL A 278 -13.55 -5.73 2.90
N PRO A 279 -13.83 -4.67 3.68
CA PRO A 279 -12.97 -4.25 4.77
C PRO A 279 -12.82 -5.36 5.80
N TRP A 280 -11.59 -5.55 6.32
CA TRP A 280 -11.40 -6.50 7.40
C TRP A 280 -12.01 -5.97 8.69
N PRO A 281 -12.98 -6.70 9.30
CA PRO A 281 -13.77 -6.21 10.43
C PRO A 281 -12.95 -5.94 11.71
N GLU A 282 -11.76 -6.53 11.82
CA GLU A 282 -10.86 -6.39 12.98
C GLU A 282 -9.67 -5.47 12.66
N SER A 283 -9.80 -4.63 11.62
CA SER A 283 -8.75 -3.67 11.29
C SER A 283 -8.62 -2.63 12.41
N ARG A 284 -7.38 -2.26 12.72
CA ARG A 284 -7.13 -1.26 13.78
C ARG A 284 -7.82 0.05 13.46
N GLU A 285 -8.54 0.61 14.44
CA GLU A 285 -9.21 1.90 14.33
C GLU A 285 -10.07 2.00 13.05
N ASP A 286 -10.63 0.86 12.58
CA ASP A 286 -11.47 0.75 11.37
C ASP A 286 -10.89 1.38 10.09
N HIS A 287 -9.55 1.52 10.00
CA HIS A 287 -8.91 2.20 8.87
C HIS A 287 -9.28 1.58 7.51
N GLN A 288 -9.50 0.23 7.43
CA GLN A 288 -9.90 -0.39 6.17
C GLN A 288 -11.31 0.01 5.74
N ALA A 289 -12.24 0.15 6.70
CA ALA A 289 -13.59 0.63 6.40
C ALA A 289 -13.58 2.10 5.97
N ALA A 290 -12.75 2.93 6.60
CA ALA A 290 -12.59 4.32 6.19
C ALA A 290 -11.99 4.45 4.78
N ASN A 291 -10.94 3.70 4.46
CA ASN A 291 -10.35 3.64 3.12
C ASN A 291 -11.39 3.19 2.07
N ALA A 292 -12.16 2.14 2.38
CA ALA A 292 -13.16 1.59 1.49
C ALA A 292 -14.26 2.61 1.14
N ARG A 293 -14.76 3.35 2.15
CA ARG A 293 -15.75 4.43 1.93
C ARG A 293 -15.23 5.51 0.99
N LEU A 294 -13.97 5.91 1.13
CA LEU A 294 -13.38 6.92 0.24
C LEU A 294 -13.13 6.38 -1.16
N PHE A 295 -12.74 5.12 -1.28
CA PHE A 295 -12.61 4.44 -2.58
C PHE A 295 -13.96 4.35 -3.32
N GLU A 296 -15.05 4.02 -2.62
CA GLU A 296 -16.41 4.03 -3.17
C GLU A 296 -16.85 5.45 -3.55
N LYS A 297 -16.60 6.45 -2.69
CA LYS A 297 -16.90 7.86 -2.96
C LYS A 297 -16.21 8.39 -4.22
N CYS A 298 -14.99 7.93 -4.49
CA CYS A 298 -14.27 8.24 -5.74
C CYS A 298 -14.83 7.53 -6.98
N GLY A 299 -15.88 6.72 -6.86
CA GLY A 299 -16.44 5.94 -7.97
C GLY A 299 -15.57 4.77 -8.44
N CYS A 300 -14.51 4.42 -7.68
CA CYS A 300 -13.57 3.37 -8.06
C CYS A 300 -14.08 1.95 -7.76
N GLY A 301 -15.17 1.80 -6.98
CA GLY A 301 -15.71 0.49 -6.61
C GLY A 301 -16.92 0.59 -5.71
N LEU A 302 -17.27 -0.53 -5.10
CA LEU A 302 -18.36 -0.67 -4.14
C LEU A 302 -17.84 -1.32 -2.86
N VAL A 303 -18.49 -1.05 -1.73
CA VAL A 303 -18.14 -1.64 -0.44
C VAL A 303 -19.13 -2.74 -0.09
N TRP A 304 -18.68 -3.86 0.45
CA TRP A 304 -19.53 -4.87 1.06
C TRP A 304 -19.07 -5.18 2.47
N ASP A 305 -20.01 -5.12 3.42
CA ASP A 305 -19.76 -5.38 4.83
C ASP A 305 -19.88 -6.89 5.13
N GLU A 306 -18.78 -7.53 5.49
CA GLU A 306 -18.71 -8.97 5.78
C GLU A 306 -19.60 -9.39 6.96
N LYS A 307 -19.94 -8.48 7.89
CA LYS A 307 -20.79 -8.77 9.06
C LYS A 307 -22.27 -8.57 8.80
N ARG A 308 -22.64 -7.71 7.87
CA ARG A 308 -24.03 -7.25 7.67
C ARG A 308 -24.57 -7.55 6.30
N GLY A 309 -23.68 -7.70 5.30
CA GLY A 309 -24.07 -7.92 3.92
C GLY A 309 -24.54 -9.35 3.67
N SER A 310 -25.57 -9.51 2.85
CA SER A 310 -26.01 -10.83 2.37
C SER A 310 -25.14 -11.32 1.21
N GLU A 311 -25.15 -12.62 0.95
CA GLU A 311 -24.50 -13.21 -0.22
C GLU A 311 -25.05 -12.66 -1.53
N GLY A 312 -26.38 -12.54 -1.64
CA GLY A 312 -27.03 -11.97 -2.82
C GLY A 312 -26.58 -10.54 -3.11
N GLU A 313 -26.33 -9.73 -2.06
CA GLU A 313 -25.79 -8.39 -2.21
C GLU A 313 -24.33 -8.42 -2.71
N PHE A 314 -23.51 -9.32 -2.21
CA PHE A 314 -22.13 -9.51 -2.68
C PHE A 314 -22.12 -9.85 -4.18
N VAL A 315 -22.93 -10.84 -4.59
CA VAL A 315 -23.06 -11.28 -5.96
C VAL A 315 -23.54 -10.13 -6.87
N ALA A 316 -24.61 -9.44 -6.47
CA ALA A 316 -25.17 -8.34 -7.25
C ALA A 316 -24.17 -7.20 -7.47
N ARG A 317 -23.44 -6.81 -6.42
CA ARG A 317 -22.41 -5.76 -6.49
C ARG A 317 -21.22 -6.17 -7.37
N LEU A 318 -20.77 -7.42 -7.28
CA LEU A 318 -19.67 -7.92 -8.11
C LEU A 318 -20.05 -7.97 -9.60
N ILE A 319 -21.28 -8.42 -9.92
CA ILE A 319 -21.81 -8.39 -11.29
C ILE A 319 -21.94 -6.96 -11.81
N GLN A 320 -22.44 -6.04 -11.00
CA GLN A 320 -22.52 -4.62 -11.34
C GLN A 320 -21.16 -4.05 -11.74
N LEU A 321 -20.10 -4.35 -10.96
CA LEU A 321 -18.75 -3.91 -11.26
C LEU A 321 -18.20 -4.56 -12.54
N GLY A 322 -18.48 -5.84 -12.76
CA GLY A 322 -18.09 -6.52 -13.99
C GLY A 322 -18.73 -5.93 -15.26
N LYS A 323 -19.98 -5.47 -15.18
CA LYS A 323 -20.63 -4.74 -16.29
C LYS A 323 -20.03 -3.36 -16.50
N LYS A 324 -19.63 -2.66 -15.44
CA LYS A 324 -18.95 -1.36 -15.53
C LYS A 324 -17.61 -1.49 -16.23
N SER A 325 -16.85 -2.52 -15.93
CA SER A 325 -15.58 -2.82 -16.60
C SER A 325 -15.72 -2.95 -18.12
N ASP A 326 -16.83 -3.53 -18.64
CA ASP A 326 -17.07 -3.63 -20.08
C ASP A 326 -17.25 -2.26 -20.75
N ALA A 327 -17.90 -1.34 -20.06
CA ALA A 327 -18.17 0.00 -20.58
C ALA A 327 -16.93 0.92 -20.55
N GLU A 328 -16.02 0.68 -19.59
CA GLU A 328 -14.82 1.52 -19.38
C GLU A 328 -13.55 0.94 -20.03
N ASN A 329 -13.57 -0.27 -20.58
CA ASN A 329 -12.42 -0.92 -21.21
C ASN A 329 -11.91 -0.20 -22.50
N ASP A 330 -12.59 0.86 -22.90
CA ASP A 330 -12.16 1.78 -23.99
C ASP A 330 -11.26 2.92 -23.46
N SER A 331 -11.01 2.99 -22.15
CA SER A 331 -10.16 4.02 -21.56
C SER A 331 -8.68 3.63 -21.64
N SER A 332 -7.97 4.25 -22.58
CA SER A 332 -6.53 4.14 -22.84
C SER A 332 -5.63 4.77 -21.75
N VAL A 333 -6.05 4.76 -20.49
CA VAL A 333 -5.20 5.30 -19.40
C VAL A 333 -4.11 4.28 -19.09
N ASP A 334 -2.88 4.64 -19.46
CA ASP A 334 -1.70 3.87 -19.04
C ASP A 334 -1.56 3.99 -17.50
N PRO A 335 -1.59 2.89 -16.77
CA PRO A 335 -1.43 2.91 -15.30
C PRO A 335 -0.09 3.50 -14.86
N GLY A 336 0.93 3.45 -15.73
CA GLY A 336 2.19 4.17 -15.53
C GLY A 336 1.98 5.67 -15.37
N ILE A 337 1.05 6.27 -16.13
CA ILE A 337 0.76 7.72 -16.06
C ILE A 337 0.08 8.09 -14.73
N ALA A 338 -0.85 7.27 -14.23
CA ALA A 338 -1.52 7.55 -12.96
C ALA A 338 -0.58 7.38 -11.76
N ALA A 339 0.29 6.35 -11.77
CA ALA A 339 1.35 6.15 -10.79
C ALA A 339 2.37 7.30 -10.82
N ASP A 340 2.71 7.76 -12.02
CA ASP A 340 3.64 8.86 -12.24
C ASP A 340 3.08 10.18 -11.70
N ARG A 341 1.80 10.50 -11.91
CA ARG A 341 1.18 11.74 -11.44
C ARG A 341 1.27 11.92 -9.92
N THR A 342 0.94 10.91 -9.14
CA THR A 342 1.05 10.97 -7.67
C THR A 342 2.51 11.10 -7.24
N SER A 343 3.40 10.35 -7.87
CA SER A 343 4.83 10.41 -7.62
C SER A 343 5.42 11.78 -8.02
N GLN A 344 4.95 12.41 -9.08
CA GLN A 344 5.36 13.76 -9.50
C GLN A 344 4.89 14.85 -8.51
N VAL A 345 3.67 14.77 -8.00
CA VAL A 345 3.20 15.68 -6.95
C VAL A 345 4.08 15.55 -5.70
N PHE A 346 4.38 14.31 -5.31
CA PHE A 346 5.26 14.03 -4.18
C PHE A 346 6.68 14.52 -4.45
N LEU A 347 7.20 14.29 -5.65
CA LEU A 347 8.51 14.81 -6.08
C LEU A 347 8.58 16.33 -5.98
N GLY A 348 7.54 17.05 -6.46
CA GLY A 348 7.46 18.51 -6.33
C GLY A 348 7.52 18.98 -4.87
N LYS A 349 6.93 18.23 -3.92
CA LYS A 349 7.04 18.52 -2.48
C LYS A 349 8.44 18.27 -1.94
N ILE A 350 9.05 17.13 -2.30
CA ILE A 350 10.42 16.81 -1.90
C ILE A 350 11.38 17.88 -2.43
N LEU A 351 11.28 18.29 -3.71
CA LEU A 351 12.13 19.30 -4.30
C LEU A 351 12.04 20.64 -3.58
N ARG A 352 10.82 21.13 -3.32
CA ARG A 352 10.63 22.36 -2.52
C ARG A 352 11.25 22.23 -1.14
N THR A 353 11.07 21.08 -0.50
CA THR A 353 11.71 20.80 0.79
C THR A 353 13.23 20.81 0.70
N LEU A 354 13.80 20.22 -0.35
CA LEU A 354 15.25 20.17 -0.58
C LEU A 354 15.85 21.53 -0.96
N GLU A 355 15.07 22.44 -1.57
CA GLU A 355 15.48 23.79 -1.96
C GLU A 355 15.32 24.83 -0.84
N GLY A 356 14.72 24.47 0.27
CA GLY A 356 14.49 25.37 1.41
C GLY A 356 13.22 26.22 1.28
N GLY A 357 12.34 25.91 0.30
CA GLY A 357 11.16 26.72 -0.04
C GLY A 357 9.93 26.56 0.87
N ASP A 358 9.79 25.46 1.58
CA ASP A 358 8.73 25.27 2.59
C ASP A 358 9.31 25.57 3.99
N GLY A 359 9.75 26.82 4.18
CA GLY A 359 10.21 27.29 5.47
C GLY A 359 9.05 27.44 6.45
N ASN A 360 8.97 26.56 7.40
CA ASN A 360 8.71 26.88 8.80
C ASN A 360 8.85 25.63 9.63
N TRP A 361 10.05 25.34 10.03
CA TRP A 361 10.32 24.27 11.00
C TRP A 361 10.59 24.82 12.39
N MET A 362 10.58 26.15 12.59
CA MET A 362 10.60 26.86 13.90
C MET A 362 10.97 28.33 13.67
N ASP A 363 10.03 29.21 13.93
CA ASP A 363 10.26 30.38 14.75
C ASP A 363 9.66 30.15 16.13
#